data_c5130c1f9559504ac109991b71d4387e
#
_entry.id   c5130c1f9559504ac109991b71d4387e
#
_cell.length_a   1.000
_cell.length_b   1.000
_cell.length_c   1.000
_cell.angle_alpha   90.00
_cell.angle_beta   90.00
_cell.angle_gamma   90.00
#
_symmetry.space_group_name_H-M   'P 1'
#
loop_
_entity.id
_entity.type
_entity.pdbx_description
1 polymer ?
#
loop_
_entity_poly.entity_id
_entity_poly.type
_entity_poly.pdbx_seq_one_letter_code
_entity_poly.pdbx_strand_id
1 'polypeptide(L)'
;MASSTCVTFKANTHLANSEKGYLFRQENGFLGERIKFGFNTSALVINQLAIRSKSQKRVKHGVVSAILTSKNAQESLTLQVPSILRRRADPENVVSIILGGGPGTQLFPLTKRAATPAVPVGGCYRLIDIPMSNCINSGINKIFVLTQFNSASLNRHIARTYFGNGINFGDGIVEVLAATQTPGEAGKKWFQGTADAVRQFTWDAKNTNVENVLILAGDHLYRMDYMDLVQSHIDRNADITVSCAAVDDSRASDYGLVKVDDRGRIIHFSEKPKSDDLNAMQADTSLFGLSPQDALKSPYIASMGVYVFKTEVLLNLLKWRYPTSNDFGSEIIPAAVRDHNVQRESYLPFMRITPVTEGKQCKSYFYGDYWEDIGTIKSFYDANLALTEEIQRNSAQLGARMLQIVSVIAQFIETNTHLLYATPLQSHKFEFYDPKTPIYTSPGFLPPTKIDKCRIVDAIISHGCFLRECTVQHSIVGERSRLDYGVELLDTVMMGADYYQTESEIASLLAEGKVPIGIGRSTKIRNCIIDKNAKIGKDVIIANKDGVEEADRPEEGFYIRSGITIIMEKATIEDGTVI
;
A
#
# COMPACT_ATOMS: atom_id res chain seq x y z
N MET A 1 -42.25 -36.97 1.97
CA MET A 1 -43.35 -36.34 1.21
C MET A 1 -43.45 -34.88 1.65
N ALA A 2 -42.91 -33.98 0.87
CA ALA A 2 -43.23 -32.55 0.86
C ALA A 2 -42.59 -31.97 -0.40
N SER A 3 -43.44 -31.44 -1.24
CA SER A 3 -43.18 -31.00 -2.60
C SER A 3 -42.45 -29.67 -2.68
N SER A 4 -41.46 -29.67 -3.57
CA SER A 4 -40.75 -28.49 -4.04
C SER A 4 -41.56 -27.74 -5.08
N THR A 5 -41.83 -26.45 -4.90
CA THR A 5 -42.47 -25.58 -5.90
C THR A 5 -41.39 -24.66 -6.46
N CYS A 6 -41.09 -24.89 -7.72
CA CYS A 6 -40.23 -24.06 -8.55
C CYS A 6 -41.09 -22.98 -9.22
N VAL A 7 -40.76 -21.70 -9.06
CA VAL A 7 -41.38 -20.59 -9.77
C VAL A 7 -40.40 -20.03 -10.78
N THR A 8 -40.70 -20.27 -12.06
CA THR A 8 -39.99 -19.73 -13.22
C THR A 8 -40.67 -18.42 -13.66
N PHE A 9 -39.90 -17.33 -13.73
CA PHE A 9 -40.32 -16.09 -14.40
C PHE A 9 -39.76 -16.06 -15.83
N LYS A 10 -40.67 -15.99 -16.81
CA LYS A 10 -40.37 -15.70 -18.22
C LYS A 10 -40.36 -14.19 -18.43
N ALA A 11 -39.29 -13.66 -18.99
CA ALA A 11 -39.21 -12.30 -19.50
C ALA A 11 -39.77 -12.26 -20.93
N ASN A 12 -40.77 -11.39 -21.17
CA ASN A 12 -41.27 -11.04 -22.51
C ASN A 12 -40.60 -9.75 -22.96
N THR A 13 -39.94 -9.82 -24.11
CA THR A 13 -39.47 -8.68 -24.90
C THR A 13 -40.59 -8.11 -25.74
N HIS A 14 -40.84 -6.81 -25.64
CA HIS A 14 -41.52 -6.04 -26.69
C HIS A 14 -40.79 -4.73 -26.95
N LEU A 15 -40.29 -4.64 -28.18
CA LEU A 15 -39.85 -3.40 -28.82
C LEU A 15 -41.09 -2.51 -29.11
N ALA A 16 -40.96 -1.22 -28.83
CA ALA A 16 -41.69 -0.20 -29.61
C ALA A 16 -40.95 1.16 -29.49
N ASN A 17 -40.59 1.69 -30.64
CA ASN A 17 -40.14 3.06 -30.88
C ASN A 17 -41.24 4.07 -30.53
N SER A 18 -40.87 5.21 -29.93
CA SER A 18 -41.42 6.53 -30.36
C SER A 18 -40.67 7.67 -29.69
N GLU A 19 -40.18 8.57 -30.55
CA GLU A 19 -39.76 9.93 -30.22
C GLU A 19 -40.88 10.71 -29.55
N LYS A 20 -40.56 11.54 -28.55
CA LYS A 20 -41.04 12.92 -28.38
C LYS A 20 -40.43 13.54 -27.12
N GLY A 21 -39.82 14.70 -27.33
CA GLY A 21 -39.27 15.53 -26.28
C GLY A 21 -40.31 16.23 -25.41
N TYR A 22 -39.93 16.50 -24.19
CA TYR A 22 -40.54 17.52 -23.34
C TYR A 22 -39.44 18.36 -22.68
N LEU A 23 -39.48 19.65 -23.02
CA LEU A 23 -38.81 20.71 -22.30
C LEU A 23 -39.46 20.88 -20.92
N PHE A 24 -38.68 20.87 -19.85
CA PHE A 24 -39.08 21.53 -18.61
C PHE A 24 -38.09 22.66 -18.31
N ARG A 25 -38.65 23.88 -18.36
CA ARG A 25 -38.07 25.14 -17.96
C ARG A 25 -38.41 25.34 -16.48
N GLN A 26 -37.41 25.49 -15.63
CA GLN A 26 -37.61 26.09 -14.31
C GLN A 26 -36.54 27.14 -14.08
N GLU A 27 -37.02 28.38 -14.07
CA GLU A 27 -36.28 29.56 -13.68
C GLU A 27 -36.21 29.60 -12.14
N ASN A 28 -35.05 29.89 -11.59
CA ASN A 28 -34.91 30.72 -10.39
C ASN A 28 -33.53 31.30 -10.35
N GLY A 29 -33.48 32.62 -10.34
CA GLY A 29 -32.31 33.43 -10.40
C GLY A 29 -31.61 33.60 -9.06
N PHE A 30 -30.30 33.72 -9.13
CA PHE A 30 -29.52 34.52 -8.18
C PHE A 30 -28.40 35.22 -8.96
N LEU A 31 -28.35 36.54 -8.79
CA LEU A 31 -27.34 37.43 -9.33
C LEU A 31 -25.97 37.10 -8.71
N GLY A 32 -24.96 36.94 -9.55
CA GLY A 32 -23.55 36.94 -9.17
C GLY A 32 -22.74 37.58 -10.28
N GLU A 33 -22.07 38.67 -9.97
CA GLU A 33 -21.32 39.54 -10.88
C GLU A 33 -20.20 38.80 -11.64
N ARG A 34 -20.14 39.05 -12.95
CA ARG A 34 -19.03 38.62 -13.83
C ARG A 34 -17.87 39.60 -13.71
N ILE A 35 -16.77 39.15 -13.15
CA ILE A 35 -15.48 39.83 -13.29
C ILE A 35 -14.87 39.43 -14.63
N LYS A 36 -14.77 40.42 -15.55
CA LYS A 36 -14.07 40.26 -16.81
C LYS A 36 -12.57 40.54 -16.61
N PHE A 37 -11.74 39.51 -16.74
CA PHE A 37 -10.30 39.71 -16.96
C PHE A 37 -10.05 39.71 -18.47
N GLY A 38 -9.61 40.85 -18.99
CA GLY A 38 -9.12 40.97 -20.35
C GLY A 38 -7.67 40.52 -20.45
N PHE A 39 -7.40 39.50 -21.26
CA PHE A 39 -6.04 39.20 -21.71
C PHE A 39 -5.93 39.52 -23.17
N ASN A 40 -5.02 40.42 -23.51
CA ASN A 40 -4.58 40.73 -24.87
C ASN A 40 -3.79 39.52 -25.41
N THR A 41 -4.35 38.84 -26.39
CA THR A 41 -3.64 37.82 -27.13
C THR A 41 -3.02 38.45 -28.41
N SER A 42 -1.71 38.54 -28.42
CA SER A 42 -0.95 38.79 -29.65
C SER A 42 -1.04 37.53 -30.54
N ALA A 43 -1.51 37.76 -31.76
CA ALA A 43 -1.69 36.71 -32.75
C ALA A 43 -0.35 36.15 -33.23
N LEU A 44 -0.14 34.85 -33.09
CA LEU A 44 0.86 34.08 -33.81
C LEU A 44 0.14 33.35 -34.96
N VAL A 45 0.45 33.78 -36.18
CA VAL A 45 -0.04 33.19 -37.43
C VAL A 45 0.69 31.87 -37.64
N ILE A 46 -0.02 30.74 -37.53
CA ILE A 46 0.49 29.46 -38.00
C ILE A 46 -0.13 29.15 -39.36
N ASN A 47 0.70 29.12 -40.38
CA ASN A 47 0.34 28.69 -41.73
C ASN A 47 -0.03 27.21 -41.74
N GLN A 48 -1.29 26.91 -42.00
CA GLN A 48 -1.74 25.57 -42.34
C GLN A 48 -1.35 25.23 -43.78
N LEU A 49 -0.41 24.30 -43.92
CA LEU A 49 -0.20 23.60 -45.20
C LEU A 49 -1.15 22.39 -45.25
N ALA A 50 -2.21 22.54 -46.00
CA ALA A 50 -3.10 21.45 -46.35
C ALA A 50 -2.44 20.55 -47.41
N ILE A 51 -2.08 19.34 -47.08
CA ILE A 51 -1.73 18.30 -48.05
C ILE A 51 -2.91 17.32 -48.16
N ARG A 52 -3.66 17.41 -49.23
CA ARG A 52 -4.57 16.36 -49.71
C ARG A 52 -3.72 15.21 -50.26
N SER A 53 -3.81 14.03 -49.73
CA SER A 53 -3.40 12.81 -50.40
C SER A 53 -4.52 11.79 -50.45
N LYS A 54 -4.94 11.49 -51.67
CA LYS A 54 -5.68 10.28 -52.06
C LYS A 54 -4.67 9.17 -52.21
N SER A 55 -5.12 7.98 -51.80
CA SER A 55 -4.75 6.64 -52.26
C SER A 55 -4.11 5.74 -51.21
N GLN A 56 -4.84 4.66 -51.00
CA GLN A 56 -4.35 3.43 -50.37
C GLN A 56 -3.14 2.88 -51.11
N LYS A 57 -2.00 2.70 -50.40
CA LYS A 57 -0.98 1.70 -50.76
C LYS A 57 -0.32 1.17 -49.47
N ARG A 58 -0.23 -0.13 -49.39
CA ARG A 58 0.51 -0.91 -48.39
C ARG A 58 1.91 -0.33 -48.19
N VAL A 59 2.25 0.05 -46.97
CA VAL A 59 3.61 0.48 -46.62
C VAL A 59 4.38 -0.77 -46.18
N LYS A 60 5.38 -1.12 -46.98
CA LYS A 60 6.45 -2.05 -46.62
C LYS A 60 7.36 -1.38 -45.59
N HIS A 61 7.83 -2.20 -44.63
CA HIS A 61 8.81 -1.77 -43.64
C HIS A 61 9.99 -1.04 -44.27
N GLY A 62 10.13 0.23 -43.99
CA GLY A 62 11.29 1.05 -44.35
C GLY A 62 12.24 1.11 -43.16
N VAL A 63 13.44 0.61 -43.35
CA VAL A 63 14.58 0.80 -42.45
C VAL A 63 15.02 2.26 -42.59
N VAL A 64 14.93 3.03 -41.51
CA VAL A 64 15.51 4.40 -41.48
C VAL A 64 16.98 4.25 -41.08
N SER A 65 17.86 4.33 -42.08
CA SER A 65 19.30 4.46 -41.85
C SER A 65 19.65 5.93 -41.62
N ALA A 66 19.99 6.30 -40.39
CA ALA A 66 20.59 7.59 -40.11
C ALA A 66 22.11 7.46 -40.30
N ILE A 67 22.66 8.23 -41.27
CA ILE A 67 24.10 8.36 -41.46
C ILE A 67 24.58 9.46 -40.51
N LEU A 68 25.29 9.07 -39.46
CA LEU A 68 26.00 9.97 -38.56
C LEU A 68 27.46 10.05 -38.97
N THR A 69 27.85 11.21 -39.53
CA THR A 69 29.25 11.61 -39.67
C THR A 69 29.60 12.48 -38.48
N SER A 70 30.28 11.93 -37.48
CA SER A 70 31.03 12.74 -36.52
C SER A 70 32.34 12.02 -36.17
N LYS A 71 33.38 12.76 -36.35
CA LYS A 71 34.71 12.47 -35.81
C LYS A 71 34.71 12.97 -34.35
N ASN A 72 35.07 12.11 -33.46
CA ASN A 72 35.38 12.28 -32.04
C ASN A 72 34.30 11.90 -31.03
N ALA A 73 34.79 11.10 -30.10
CA ALA A 73 34.27 10.81 -28.74
C ALA A 73 33.26 9.68 -28.61
N GLN A 74 33.71 8.71 -27.84
CA GLN A 74 32.94 7.67 -27.14
C GLN A 74 31.93 8.33 -26.19
N GLU A 75 30.79 8.76 -26.68
CA GLU A 75 29.60 9.00 -25.88
C GLU A 75 28.55 7.98 -26.30
N SER A 76 28.10 7.19 -25.37
CA SER A 76 27.00 6.27 -25.54
C SER A 76 25.71 7.06 -25.81
N LEU A 77 25.37 7.22 -27.07
CA LEU A 77 24.08 7.78 -27.50
C LEU A 77 22.96 6.85 -27.09
N THR A 78 22.34 7.11 -25.99
CA THR A 78 21.03 6.53 -25.64
C THR A 78 20.00 7.14 -26.58
N LEU A 79 19.61 6.41 -27.62
CA LEU A 79 18.48 6.76 -28.48
C LEU A 79 17.21 6.77 -27.63
N GLN A 80 16.76 7.95 -27.21
CA GLN A 80 15.44 8.10 -26.61
C GLN A 80 14.39 7.81 -27.69
N VAL A 81 13.64 6.75 -27.49
CA VAL A 81 12.47 6.42 -28.32
C VAL A 81 11.46 7.56 -28.18
N PRO A 82 11.00 8.18 -29.29
CA PRO A 82 10.00 9.24 -29.24
C PRO A 82 8.77 8.77 -28.44
N SER A 83 8.17 9.64 -27.63
CA SER A 83 7.04 9.34 -26.75
C SER A 83 5.84 8.68 -27.49
N ILE A 84 5.68 8.93 -28.78
CA ILE A 84 4.67 8.32 -29.66
C ILE A 84 4.91 6.81 -29.91
N LEU A 85 6.15 6.34 -29.74
CA LEU A 85 6.53 4.93 -29.95
C LEU A 85 6.70 4.17 -28.64
N ARG A 86 6.55 4.81 -27.49
CA ARG A 86 6.59 4.14 -26.18
C ARG A 86 5.32 3.31 -25.99
N ARG A 87 5.50 2.04 -25.69
CA ARG A 87 4.39 1.18 -25.27
C ARG A 87 3.87 1.68 -23.93
N ARG A 88 2.62 2.16 -23.90
CA ARG A 88 1.98 2.58 -22.64
C ARG A 88 1.51 1.36 -21.88
N ALA A 89 1.75 1.36 -20.57
CA ALA A 89 1.19 0.37 -19.67
C ALA A 89 -0.35 0.47 -19.66
N ASP A 90 -1.01 -0.68 -19.72
CA ASP A 90 -2.47 -0.77 -19.69
C ASP A 90 -2.88 -1.51 -18.41
N PRO A 91 -3.67 -0.87 -17.52
CA PRO A 91 -4.14 -1.51 -16.29
C PRO A 91 -4.92 -2.81 -16.51
N GLU A 92 -5.61 -2.94 -17.66
CA GLU A 92 -6.36 -4.16 -18.00
C GLU A 92 -5.47 -5.39 -18.19
N ASN A 93 -4.19 -5.19 -18.54
CA ASN A 93 -3.20 -6.23 -18.72
C ASN A 93 -2.38 -6.54 -17.46
N VAL A 94 -2.77 -5.96 -16.31
CA VAL A 94 -2.11 -6.15 -15.01
C VAL A 94 -3.05 -6.87 -14.05
N VAL A 95 -2.51 -7.88 -13.39
CA VAL A 95 -3.16 -8.54 -12.25
C VAL A 95 -2.39 -8.20 -10.99
N SER A 96 -3.10 -7.82 -9.93
CA SER A 96 -2.52 -7.61 -8.61
C SER A 96 -2.81 -8.79 -7.69
N ILE A 97 -1.79 -9.28 -7.01
CA ILE A 97 -1.88 -10.33 -5.99
C ILE A 97 -1.42 -9.74 -4.66
N ILE A 98 -2.33 -9.60 -3.71
CA ILE A 98 -2.04 -9.07 -2.37
C ILE A 98 -1.87 -10.25 -1.41
N LEU A 99 -0.74 -10.28 -0.74
CA LEU A 99 -0.39 -11.30 0.25
C LEU A 99 -1.04 -10.95 1.59
N GLY A 100 -2.23 -11.50 1.83
CA GLY A 100 -3.06 -11.25 3.01
C GLY A 100 -2.90 -12.31 4.12
N GLY A 101 -1.91 -13.17 4.04
CA GLY A 101 -1.66 -14.26 4.96
C GLY A 101 -0.29 -14.19 5.63
N GLY A 102 -0.16 -14.89 6.74
CA GLY A 102 1.08 -14.99 7.51
C GLY A 102 0.77 -15.41 8.95
N PRO A 103 1.74 -15.92 9.72
CA PRO A 103 1.53 -16.32 11.12
C PRO A 103 1.26 -15.12 12.04
N GLY A 104 1.63 -13.91 11.65
CA GLY A 104 1.39 -12.67 12.41
C GLY A 104 2.13 -12.62 13.77
N THR A 105 3.21 -13.37 13.92
CA THR A 105 3.89 -13.54 15.22
C THR A 105 4.51 -12.24 15.74
N GLN A 106 4.98 -11.39 14.85
CA GLN A 106 5.66 -10.14 15.22
C GLN A 106 4.71 -9.06 15.75
N LEU A 107 3.42 -9.08 15.32
CA LEU A 107 2.36 -8.21 15.84
C LEU A 107 1.52 -8.87 16.95
N PHE A 108 1.96 -10.02 17.48
CA PHE A 108 1.30 -10.59 18.64
C PHE A 108 1.41 -9.65 19.86
N PRO A 109 0.32 -9.40 20.64
CA PRO A 109 -0.93 -10.14 20.71
C PRO A 109 -2.08 -9.66 19.78
N LEU A 110 -1.92 -8.56 19.01
CA LEU A 110 -2.97 -8.02 18.14
C LEU A 110 -3.44 -9.02 17.08
N THR A 111 -2.56 -9.91 16.67
CA THR A 111 -2.82 -10.96 15.67
C THR A 111 -3.32 -12.27 16.26
N LYS A 112 -3.58 -12.33 17.55
CA LYS A 112 -4.11 -13.55 18.22
C LYS A 112 -5.36 -14.11 17.55
N ARG A 113 -6.22 -13.25 17.00
CA ARG A 113 -7.50 -13.60 16.35
C ARG A 113 -7.71 -12.97 14.97
N ALA A 114 -6.74 -12.24 14.48
CA ALA A 114 -6.80 -11.54 13.19
C ALA A 114 -5.52 -11.73 12.41
N ALA A 115 -5.61 -11.81 11.07
CA ALA A 115 -4.43 -11.72 10.21
C ALA A 115 -3.86 -10.30 10.26
N THR A 116 -2.54 -10.15 10.10
CA THR A 116 -1.85 -8.84 10.12
C THR A 116 -2.53 -7.79 9.24
N PRO A 117 -2.91 -8.07 7.98
CA PRO A 117 -3.57 -7.08 7.13
C PRO A 117 -4.95 -6.63 7.62
N ALA A 118 -5.54 -7.33 8.58
CA ALA A 118 -6.83 -6.96 9.18
C ALA A 118 -6.70 -6.05 10.40
N VAL A 119 -5.48 -5.77 10.87
CA VAL A 119 -5.24 -4.92 12.03
C VAL A 119 -5.65 -3.47 11.70
N PRO A 120 -6.40 -2.78 12.58
CA PRO A 120 -6.82 -1.40 12.35
C PRO A 120 -5.65 -0.42 12.35
N VAL A 121 -5.69 0.59 11.45
CA VAL A 121 -4.74 1.68 11.38
C VAL A 121 -5.50 3.01 11.23
N GLY A 122 -5.01 4.09 11.84
CA GLY A 122 -5.64 5.40 11.74
C GLY A 122 -7.09 5.46 12.25
N GLY A 123 -7.46 4.54 13.14
CA GLY A 123 -8.74 4.48 13.84
C GLY A 123 -9.87 3.74 13.11
N CYS A 124 -10.02 3.84 11.80
CA CYS A 124 -11.11 3.21 11.05
C CYS A 124 -10.67 2.39 9.83
N TYR A 125 -9.44 2.59 9.34
CA TYR A 125 -8.88 1.81 8.25
C TYR A 125 -8.29 0.49 8.74
N ARG A 126 -7.94 -0.39 7.79
CA ARG A 126 -7.13 -1.58 8.04
C ARG A 126 -5.91 -1.57 7.14
N LEU A 127 -4.85 -2.26 7.50
CA LEU A 127 -3.62 -2.28 6.70
C LEU A 127 -3.87 -2.71 5.26
N ILE A 128 -4.77 -3.68 5.03
CA ILE A 128 -5.15 -4.15 3.68
C ILE A 128 -5.78 -3.05 2.82
N ASP A 129 -6.40 -2.02 3.42
CA ASP A 129 -7.05 -0.94 2.66
C ASP A 129 -6.01 -0.10 1.90
N ILE A 130 -4.75 -0.11 2.33
CA ILE A 130 -3.67 0.61 1.67
C ILE A 130 -3.34 0.03 0.28
N PRO A 131 -2.87 -1.21 0.13
CA PRO A 131 -2.60 -1.77 -1.19
C PRO A 131 -3.85 -1.90 -2.05
N MET A 132 -5.03 -2.17 -1.47
CA MET A 132 -6.30 -2.18 -2.20
C MET A 132 -6.61 -0.80 -2.80
N SER A 133 -6.48 0.27 -2.02
CA SER A 133 -6.73 1.64 -2.49
C SER A 133 -5.72 2.07 -3.54
N ASN A 134 -4.45 1.73 -3.38
CA ASN A 134 -3.43 2.00 -4.38
C ASN A 134 -3.75 1.29 -5.71
N CYS A 135 -4.21 0.03 -5.69
CA CYS A 135 -4.67 -0.67 -6.90
C CYS A 135 -5.83 0.07 -7.58
N ILE A 136 -6.85 0.44 -6.82
CA ILE A 136 -8.05 1.13 -7.33
C ILE A 136 -7.66 2.49 -7.95
N ASN A 137 -6.86 3.28 -7.23
CA ASN A 137 -6.40 4.59 -7.68
C ASN A 137 -5.50 4.50 -8.93
N SER A 138 -4.77 3.39 -9.09
CA SER A 138 -3.96 3.09 -10.28
C SER A 138 -4.79 2.51 -11.44
N GLY A 139 -6.10 2.32 -11.28
CA GLY A 139 -6.97 1.74 -12.30
C GLY A 139 -6.84 0.23 -12.48
N ILE A 140 -6.10 -0.46 -11.61
CA ILE A 140 -5.98 -1.92 -11.62
C ILE A 140 -7.24 -2.52 -11.01
N ASN A 141 -7.98 -3.28 -11.81
CA ASN A 141 -9.30 -3.80 -11.45
C ASN A 141 -9.34 -5.32 -11.25
N LYS A 142 -8.24 -6.04 -11.53
CA LYS A 142 -8.11 -7.49 -11.30
C LYS A 142 -7.24 -7.72 -10.06
N ILE A 143 -7.86 -7.92 -8.90
CA ILE A 143 -7.19 -7.98 -7.61
C ILE A 143 -7.50 -9.30 -6.91
N PHE A 144 -6.48 -10.07 -6.60
CA PHE A 144 -6.57 -11.29 -5.82
C PHE A 144 -5.94 -11.08 -4.45
N VAL A 145 -6.66 -11.46 -3.38
CA VAL A 145 -6.14 -11.40 -2.02
C VAL A 145 -5.94 -12.81 -1.51
N LEU A 146 -4.70 -13.21 -1.30
CA LEU A 146 -4.35 -14.53 -0.77
C LEU A 146 -4.46 -14.53 0.75
N THR A 147 -5.31 -15.38 1.29
CA THR A 147 -5.54 -15.46 2.74
C THR A 147 -5.32 -16.88 3.27
N GLN A 148 -4.97 -16.98 4.54
CA GLN A 148 -4.81 -18.27 5.21
C GLN A 148 -5.30 -18.21 6.65
N PHE A 149 -4.43 -18.37 7.62
CA PHE A 149 -4.73 -18.42 9.05
C PHE A 149 -5.38 -17.13 9.56
N ASN A 150 -6.31 -17.21 10.51
CA ASN A 150 -7.01 -16.08 11.14
C ASN A 150 -7.69 -15.08 10.17
N SER A 151 -8.03 -15.51 8.95
CA SER A 151 -8.52 -14.62 7.90
C SER A 151 -9.98 -14.19 8.03
N ALA A 152 -10.75 -14.72 8.96
CA ALA A 152 -12.20 -14.47 9.04
C ALA A 152 -12.57 -12.97 9.14
N SER A 153 -11.81 -12.18 9.92
CA SER A 153 -12.03 -10.74 10.05
C SER A 153 -11.61 -9.99 8.80
N LEU A 154 -10.52 -10.42 8.13
CA LEU A 154 -10.03 -9.88 6.88
C LEU A 154 -11.03 -10.13 5.75
N ASN A 155 -11.47 -11.37 5.56
CA ASN A 155 -12.42 -11.74 4.52
C ASN A 155 -13.75 -10.98 4.67
N ARG A 156 -14.25 -10.83 5.91
CA ARG A 156 -15.44 -10.04 6.20
C ARG A 156 -15.25 -8.57 5.85
N HIS A 157 -14.10 -8.00 6.14
CA HIS A 157 -13.79 -6.61 5.80
C HIS A 157 -13.74 -6.41 4.30
N ILE A 158 -13.01 -7.25 3.56
CA ILE A 158 -12.92 -7.19 2.10
C ILE A 158 -14.31 -7.29 1.47
N ALA A 159 -15.12 -8.26 1.91
CA ALA A 159 -16.47 -8.45 1.40
C ALA A 159 -17.36 -7.22 1.63
N ARG A 160 -17.28 -6.59 2.79
CA ARG A 160 -18.07 -5.39 3.13
C ARG A 160 -17.60 -4.14 2.41
N THR A 161 -16.30 -4.02 2.18
CA THR A 161 -15.70 -2.82 1.61
C THR A 161 -15.78 -2.83 0.09
N TYR A 162 -15.38 -3.94 -0.54
CA TYR A 162 -15.07 -3.99 -1.96
C TYR A 162 -16.11 -4.76 -2.79
N PHE A 163 -17.03 -5.52 -2.16
CA PHE A 163 -18.07 -6.26 -2.88
C PHE A 163 -19.43 -5.52 -2.78
N GLY A 164 -19.70 -4.64 -3.74
CA GLY A 164 -21.04 -4.05 -3.91
C GLY A 164 -21.33 -2.75 -3.16
N ASN A 165 -20.36 -2.11 -2.51
CA ASN A 165 -20.58 -0.89 -1.72
C ASN A 165 -20.25 0.42 -2.45
N GLY A 166 -20.50 0.48 -3.76
CA GLY A 166 -20.33 1.73 -4.54
C GLY A 166 -18.92 1.97 -5.08
N ILE A 167 -17.95 1.12 -4.80
CA ILE A 167 -16.67 1.11 -5.50
C ILE A 167 -16.91 0.42 -6.84
N ASN A 168 -16.80 1.18 -7.91
CA ASN A 168 -17.01 0.64 -9.25
C ASN A 168 -15.68 0.14 -9.83
N PHE A 169 -15.55 -1.17 -9.98
CA PHE A 169 -14.40 -1.81 -10.63
C PHE A 169 -14.59 -2.00 -12.15
N GLY A 170 -15.70 -1.48 -12.74
CA GLY A 170 -16.06 -1.80 -14.12
C GLY A 170 -16.24 -3.31 -14.30
N ASP A 171 -15.57 -3.91 -15.28
CA ASP A 171 -15.55 -5.37 -15.51
C ASP A 171 -14.49 -6.07 -14.62
N GLY A 172 -14.00 -5.41 -13.59
CA GLY A 172 -12.95 -5.91 -12.71
C GLY A 172 -13.45 -6.93 -11.69
N ILE A 173 -12.50 -7.66 -11.11
CA ILE A 173 -12.75 -8.71 -10.13
C ILE A 173 -11.87 -8.46 -8.92
N VAL A 174 -12.48 -8.45 -7.74
CA VAL A 174 -11.78 -8.62 -6.47
C VAL A 174 -12.14 -10.00 -5.94
N GLU A 175 -11.16 -10.85 -5.73
CA GLU A 175 -11.38 -12.23 -5.28
C GLU A 175 -10.47 -12.56 -4.10
N VAL A 176 -11.05 -13.23 -3.10
CA VAL A 176 -10.31 -13.74 -1.95
C VAL A 176 -10.02 -15.21 -2.17
N LEU A 177 -8.74 -15.54 -2.30
CA LEU A 177 -8.25 -16.89 -2.50
C LEU A 177 -7.68 -17.43 -1.18
N ALA A 178 -8.41 -18.34 -0.57
CA ALA A 178 -8.01 -18.93 0.71
C ALA A 178 -7.16 -20.18 0.50
N ALA A 179 -6.17 -20.38 1.39
CA ALA A 179 -5.41 -21.63 1.44
C ALA A 179 -6.36 -22.82 1.62
N THR A 180 -6.28 -23.78 0.73
CA THR A 180 -7.13 -24.97 0.75
C THR A 180 -6.42 -26.09 1.51
N GLN A 181 -7.09 -26.66 2.51
CA GLN A 181 -6.62 -27.86 3.20
C GLN A 181 -7.33 -29.08 2.60
N THR A 182 -6.59 -29.93 1.91
CA THR A 182 -7.12 -31.21 1.38
C THR A 182 -7.03 -32.27 2.49
N PRO A 183 -8.11 -33.04 2.74
CA PRO A 183 -8.03 -34.20 3.61
C PRO A 183 -7.18 -35.30 2.98
N GLY A 184 -6.12 -35.75 3.67
CA GLY A 184 -5.23 -36.82 3.20
C GLY A 184 -3.91 -36.85 3.95
N GLU A 185 -3.01 -37.78 3.60
CA GLU A 185 -1.71 -37.94 4.26
C GLU A 185 -0.78 -36.72 4.13
N ALA A 186 -0.98 -35.89 3.13
CA ALA A 186 -0.34 -34.57 2.98
C ALA A 186 -1.07 -33.47 3.77
N GLY A 187 -2.03 -33.85 4.64
CA GLY A 187 -3.01 -32.99 5.27
C GLY A 187 -2.47 -31.74 5.93
N LYS A 188 -3.28 -30.69 5.89
CA LYS A 188 -3.16 -29.44 6.68
C LYS A 188 -1.87 -28.66 6.46
N LYS A 189 -1.42 -28.48 5.21
CA LYS A 189 -0.34 -27.54 4.92
C LYS A 189 -0.92 -26.17 4.59
N TRP A 190 -0.66 -25.21 5.47
CA TRP A 190 -0.75 -23.79 5.11
C TRP A 190 0.30 -23.45 4.06
N PHE A 191 0.14 -22.32 3.39
CA PHE A 191 1.19 -21.82 2.51
C PHE A 191 2.53 -21.77 3.26
N GLN A 192 3.56 -22.36 2.67
CA GLN A 192 4.88 -22.45 3.28
C GLN A 192 5.68 -21.15 3.14
N GLY A 193 5.16 -20.18 2.39
CA GLY A 193 5.73 -18.88 2.16
C GLY A 193 4.98 -18.13 1.06
N THR A 194 5.47 -16.95 0.74
CA THR A 194 4.84 -16.02 -0.20
C THR A 194 4.81 -16.56 -1.63
N ALA A 195 5.87 -17.21 -2.08
CA ALA A 195 5.96 -17.81 -3.42
C ALA A 195 5.11 -19.08 -3.54
N ASP A 196 5.01 -19.88 -2.48
CA ASP A 196 4.13 -21.05 -2.45
C ASP A 196 2.66 -20.64 -2.56
N ALA A 197 2.25 -19.61 -1.85
CA ALA A 197 0.90 -19.05 -1.96
C ALA A 197 0.56 -18.65 -3.41
N VAL A 198 1.43 -17.89 -4.06
CA VAL A 198 1.23 -17.46 -5.45
C VAL A 198 1.27 -18.66 -6.42
N ARG A 199 2.13 -19.64 -6.18
CA ARG A 199 2.24 -20.85 -7.03
C ARG A 199 0.92 -21.60 -7.16
N GLN A 200 0.14 -21.68 -6.09
CA GLN A 200 -1.13 -22.42 -6.08
C GLN A 200 -2.19 -21.77 -6.98
N PHE A 201 -2.10 -20.45 -7.23
CA PHE A 201 -3.10 -19.69 -8.00
C PHE A 201 -2.60 -19.16 -9.37
N THR A 202 -1.33 -19.40 -9.72
CA THR A 202 -0.76 -18.90 -11.00
C THR A 202 -1.40 -19.46 -12.27
N TRP A 203 -2.14 -20.56 -12.19
CA TRP A 203 -2.78 -21.16 -13.38
C TRP A 203 -4.00 -20.35 -13.86
N ASP A 204 -4.67 -19.61 -13.01
CA ASP A 204 -5.79 -18.74 -13.38
C ASP A 204 -5.33 -17.54 -14.19
N ALA A 205 -4.12 -17.05 -13.95
CA ALA A 205 -3.52 -15.96 -14.71
C ALA A 205 -3.28 -16.29 -16.21
N LYS A 206 -3.20 -17.59 -16.57
CA LYS A 206 -3.03 -18.02 -17.98
C LYS A 206 -4.27 -17.82 -18.85
N ASN A 207 -5.45 -17.81 -18.24
CA ASN A 207 -6.73 -17.71 -18.97
C ASN A 207 -7.15 -16.27 -19.25
N THR A 208 -6.40 -15.30 -18.72
CA THR A 208 -6.62 -13.88 -18.93
C THR A 208 -5.45 -13.30 -19.72
N ASN A 209 -5.67 -12.33 -20.59
CA ASN A 209 -4.61 -11.65 -21.37
C ASN A 209 -3.70 -10.80 -20.46
N VAL A 210 -3.20 -11.38 -19.38
CA VAL A 210 -2.36 -10.73 -18.37
C VAL A 210 -0.91 -10.78 -18.80
N GLU A 211 -0.32 -9.62 -19.00
CA GLU A 211 1.09 -9.48 -19.37
C GLU A 211 2.00 -9.36 -18.14
N ASN A 212 1.52 -8.67 -17.11
CA ASN A 212 2.29 -8.38 -15.90
C ASN A 212 1.51 -8.77 -14.64
N VAL A 213 2.21 -9.34 -13.68
CA VAL A 213 1.69 -9.67 -12.36
C VAL A 213 2.37 -8.78 -11.33
N LEU A 214 1.57 -8.05 -10.58
CA LEU A 214 1.98 -7.20 -9.46
C LEU A 214 1.76 -7.97 -8.15
N ILE A 215 2.81 -8.18 -7.37
CA ILE A 215 2.75 -8.86 -6.07
C ILE A 215 2.98 -7.82 -4.98
N LEU A 216 2.08 -7.76 -4.00
CA LEU A 216 2.03 -6.75 -2.95
C LEU A 216 1.99 -7.39 -1.57
N ALA A 217 2.73 -6.82 -0.62
CA ALA A 217 2.53 -7.09 0.80
C ALA A 217 1.20 -6.46 1.29
N GLY A 218 0.50 -7.14 2.20
CA GLY A 218 -0.79 -6.68 2.70
C GLY A 218 -0.73 -5.86 4.00
N ASP A 219 0.46 -5.58 4.50
CA ASP A 219 0.74 -5.03 5.83
C ASP A 219 1.66 -3.79 5.84
N HIS A 220 1.85 -3.16 4.70
CA HIS A 220 2.67 -1.95 4.58
C HIS A 220 1.82 -0.69 4.47
N LEU A 221 2.36 0.42 4.96
CA LEU A 221 1.75 1.75 4.92
C LEU A 221 2.52 2.65 3.94
N TYR A 222 1.94 2.95 2.79
CA TYR A 222 2.53 3.79 1.73
C TYR A 222 1.47 4.22 0.72
N ARG A 223 1.78 5.22 -0.10
CA ARG A 223 0.96 5.62 -1.25
C ARG A 223 1.77 5.48 -2.53
N MET A 224 1.28 4.75 -3.50
CA MET A 224 1.98 4.51 -4.77
C MET A 224 0.99 4.41 -5.92
N ASP A 225 1.28 5.07 -7.03
CA ASP A 225 0.69 4.73 -8.32
C ASP A 225 1.43 3.52 -8.89
N TYR A 226 0.76 2.37 -8.87
CA TYR A 226 1.37 1.14 -9.37
C TYR A 226 1.56 1.16 -10.89
N MET A 227 0.81 1.98 -11.62
CA MET A 227 1.01 2.07 -13.07
C MET A 227 2.31 2.78 -13.44
N ASP A 228 2.83 3.68 -12.61
CA ASP A 228 4.17 4.25 -12.78
C ASP A 228 5.25 3.18 -12.62
N LEU A 229 5.10 2.30 -11.63
CA LEU A 229 5.99 1.15 -11.43
C LEU A 229 5.94 0.18 -12.62
N VAL A 230 4.73 -0.17 -13.10
CA VAL A 230 4.53 -1.05 -14.26
C VAL A 230 5.06 -0.39 -15.55
N GLN A 231 4.87 0.92 -15.73
CA GLN A 231 5.42 1.64 -16.88
C GLN A 231 6.96 1.60 -16.87
N SER A 232 7.57 1.81 -15.70
CA SER A 232 9.03 1.69 -15.54
C SER A 232 9.54 0.27 -15.86
N HIS A 233 8.77 -0.76 -15.48
CA HIS A 233 9.05 -2.16 -15.80
C HIS A 233 9.05 -2.41 -17.32
N ILE A 234 8.05 -1.90 -18.01
CA ILE A 234 7.91 -2.02 -19.48
C ILE A 234 9.00 -1.23 -20.20
N ASP A 235 9.23 0.04 -19.82
CA ASP A 235 10.22 0.92 -20.45
C ASP A 235 11.64 0.37 -20.38
N ARG A 236 11.97 -0.30 -19.28
CA ARG A 236 13.26 -0.95 -19.06
C ARG A 236 13.33 -2.37 -19.60
N ASN A 237 12.25 -2.88 -20.18
CA ASN A 237 12.08 -4.26 -20.62
C ASN A 237 12.52 -5.27 -19.54
N ALA A 238 12.22 -4.97 -18.29
CA ALA A 238 12.61 -5.81 -17.16
C ALA A 238 11.80 -7.12 -17.14
N ASP A 239 12.37 -8.19 -16.65
CA ASP A 239 11.67 -9.46 -16.40
C ASP A 239 11.05 -9.47 -15.00
N ILE A 240 11.77 -8.86 -14.06
CA ILE A 240 11.36 -8.64 -12.68
C ILE A 240 11.72 -7.20 -12.31
N THR A 241 10.80 -6.48 -11.67
CA THR A 241 11.09 -5.18 -11.05
C THR A 241 10.76 -5.25 -9.57
N VAL A 242 11.68 -4.80 -8.73
CA VAL A 242 11.54 -4.72 -7.28
C VAL A 242 11.43 -3.25 -6.89
N SER A 243 10.38 -2.87 -6.20
CA SER A 243 10.29 -1.54 -5.59
C SER A 243 11.20 -1.46 -4.38
N CYS A 244 11.96 -0.39 -4.29
CA CYS A 244 12.98 -0.18 -3.26
C CYS A 244 12.86 1.20 -2.63
N ALA A 245 13.19 1.29 -1.35
CA ALA A 245 13.27 2.55 -0.61
C ALA A 245 14.62 2.66 0.11
N ALA A 246 15.08 3.90 0.34
CA ALA A 246 16.27 4.13 1.17
C ALA A 246 15.92 3.99 2.65
N VAL A 247 16.76 3.31 3.42
CA VAL A 247 16.56 3.10 4.85
C VAL A 247 17.83 3.40 5.63
N ASP A 248 17.66 3.78 6.89
CA ASP A 248 18.74 4.04 7.82
C ASP A 248 19.35 2.76 8.41
N ASP A 249 20.47 2.90 9.09
CA ASP A 249 21.23 1.80 9.68
C ASP A 249 20.43 1.08 10.79
N SER A 250 19.61 1.79 11.55
CA SER A 250 18.88 1.23 12.69
C SER A 250 17.82 0.19 12.30
N ARG A 251 17.32 0.27 11.07
CA ARG A 251 16.22 -0.56 10.55
C ARG A 251 16.65 -1.51 9.42
N ALA A 252 17.84 -1.33 8.88
CA ALA A 252 18.30 -2.06 7.70
C ALA A 252 18.29 -3.59 7.89
N SER A 253 18.54 -4.09 9.11
CA SER A 253 18.50 -5.53 9.43
C SER A 253 17.11 -6.16 9.37
N ASP A 254 16.05 -5.36 9.34
CA ASP A 254 14.67 -5.85 9.34
C ASP A 254 14.16 -6.15 7.93
N TYR A 255 14.88 -5.70 6.90
CA TYR A 255 14.45 -5.74 5.51
C TYR A 255 15.35 -6.60 4.61
N GLY A 256 14.80 -7.00 3.47
CA GLY A 256 15.60 -7.49 2.36
C GLY A 256 16.35 -6.33 1.73
N LEU A 257 17.69 -6.39 1.71
CA LEU A 257 18.54 -5.33 1.15
C LEU A 257 19.01 -5.66 -0.26
N VAL A 258 19.16 -4.61 -1.09
CA VAL A 258 19.59 -4.73 -2.48
C VAL A 258 20.81 -3.87 -2.78
N LYS A 259 21.70 -4.38 -3.64
CA LYS A 259 22.70 -3.59 -4.34
C LYS A 259 22.36 -3.50 -5.82
N VAL A 260 22.59 -2.35 -6.40
CA VAL A 260 22.30 -2.07 -7.80
C VAL A 260 23.53 -1.58 -8.54
N ASP A 261 23.57 -1.81 -9.85
CA ASP A 261 24.56 -1.20 -10.74
C ASP A 261 24.09 0.20 -11.21
N ASP A 262 24.94 0.93 -11.94
CA ASP A 262 24.69 2.27 -12.49
C ASP A 262 23.46 2.31 -13.43
N ARG A 263 22.97 1.15 -13.89
CA ARG A 263 21.81 1.00 -14.76
C ARG A 263 20.54 0.63 -13.98
N GLY A 264 20.62 0.61 -12.65
CA GLY A 264 19.53 0.19 -11.75
C GLY A 264 19.22 -1.31 -11.83
N ARG A 265 20.14 -2.14 -12.30
CA ARG A 265 20.00 -3.60 -12.26
C ARG A 265 20.44 -4.10 -10.88
N ILE A 266 19.63 -4.97 -10.28
CA ILE A 266 19.98 -5.60 -9.01
C ILE A 266 21.09 -6.62 -9.25
N ILE A 267 22.20 -6.42 -8.57
CA ILE A 267 23.41 -7.27 -8.64
C ILE A 267 23.56 -8.16 -7.41
N HIS A 268 22.99 -7.75 -6.29
CA HIS A 268 22.96 -8.54 -5.06
C HIS A 268 21.67 -8.30 -4.29
N PHE A 269 21.17 -9.35 -3.64
CA PHE A 269 20.00 -9.31 -2.76
C PHE A 269 20.29 -10.16 -1.52
N SER A 270 20.05 -9.61 -0.33
CA SER A 270 20.23 -10.30 0.95
C SER A 270 19.01 -10.06 1.83
N GLU A 271 18.35 -11.14 2.24
CA GLU A 271 17.18 -11.06 3.12
C GLU A 271 17.61 -10.93 4.57
N LYS A 272 17.22 -9.85 5.23
CA LYS A 272 17.45 -9.55 6.65
C LYS A 272 18.88 -9.84 7.10
N PRO A 273 19.89 -9.21 6.47
CA PRO A 273 21.31 -9.47 6.76
C PRO A 273 21.67 -9.01 8.19
N LYS A 274 22.62 -9.69 8.81
CA LYS A 274 23.08 -9.40 10.17
C LYS A 274 24.58 -9.12 10.19
N SER A 275 25.01 -8.26 11.11
CA SER A 275 26.43 -7.98 11.39
C SER A 275 27.25 -7.65 10.14
N ASP A 276 28.25 -8.45 9.81
CA ASP A 276 29.18 -8.20 8.72
C ASP A 276 28.50 -8.19 7.34
N ASP A 277 27.49 -9.05 7.14
CA ASP A 277 26.68 -9.07 5.91
C ASP A 277 25.90 -7.77 5.73
N LEU A 278 25.43 -7.14 6.82
CA LEU A 278 24.75 -5.86 6.79
C LEU A 278 25.70 -4.76 6.27
N ASN A 279 26.88 -4.63 6.84
CA ASN A 279 27.87 -3.64 6.40
C ASN A 279 28.24 -3.81 4.92
N ALA A 280 28.30 -5.05 4.45
CA ALA A 280 28.56 -5.35 3.05
C ALA A 280 27.44 -4.88 2.12
N MET A 281 26.22 -4.60 2.61
CA MET A 281 25.07 -4.14 1.82
C MET A 281 24.96 -2.62 1.70
N GLN A 282 25.84 -1.83 2.32
CA GLN A 282 25.85 -0.37 2.13
C GLN A 282 25.99 -0.02 0.64
N ALA A 283 25.26 0.99 0.22
CA ALA A 283 25.18 1.47 -1.15
C ALA A 283 25.12 3.00 -1.19
N ASP A 284 25.61 3.59 -2.29
CA ASP A 284 25.44 5.02 -2.52
C ASP A 284 24.00 5.33 -2.97
N THR A 285 23.19 5.78 -2.04
CA THR A 285 21.80 6.14 -2.30
C THR A 285 21.63 7.50 -3.00
N SER A 286 22.72 8.28 -3.17
CA SER A 286 22.69 9.51 -3.98
C SER A 286 22.41 9.22 -5.47
N LEU A 287 22.72 8.01 -5.95
CA LEU A 287 22.37 7.54 -7.30
C LEU A 287 20.86 7.57 -7.58
N PHE A 288 20.03 7.60 -6.54
CA PHE A 288 18.57 7.69 -6.64
C PHE A 288 18.02 9.11 -6.46
N GLY A 289 18.91 10.12 -6.46
CA GLY A 289 18.51 11.53 -6.37
C GLY A 289 18.30 12.04 -4.96
N LEU A 290 18.72 11.29 -3.94
CA LEU A 290 18.78 11.79 -2.55
C LEU A 290 19.86 12.87 -2.41
N SER A 291 19.60 13.84 -1.52
CA SER A 291 20.65 14.80 -1.17
C SER A 291 21.85 14.07 -0.54
N PRO A 292 23.08 14.60 -0.68
CA PRO A 292 24.25 13.97 -0.04
C PRO A 292 24.10 13.78 1.47
N GLN A 293 23.36 14.67 2.13
CA GLN A 293 23.08 14.58 3.57
C GLN A 293 22.09 13.47 3.91
N ASP A 294 21.06 13.29 3.08
CA ASP A 294 20.04 12.24 3.28
C ASP A 294 20.60 10.87 2.86
N ALA A 295 21.44 10.81 1.84
CA ALA A 295 22.14 9.60 1.44
C ALA A 295 23.07 9.07 2.57
N LEU A 296 23.73 9.96 3.31
CA LEU A 296 24.53 9.58 4.47
C LEU A 296 23.70 9.05 5.64
N LYS A 297 22.46 9.54 5.81
CA LYS A 297 21.53 9.05 6.85
C LYS A 297 20.91 7.71 6.49
N SER A 298 20.71 7.46 5.20
CA SER A 298 20.02 6.25 4.70
C SER A 298 20.92 5.50 3.70
N PRO A 299 21.98 4.83 4.16
CA PRO A 299 22.98 4.22 3.29
C PRO A 299 22.59 2.84 2.76
N TYR A 300 21.34 2.39 2.97
CA TYR A 300 20.87 1.08 2.50
C TYR A 300 19.68 1.23 1.57
N ILE A 301 19.53 0.26 0.68
CA ILE A 301 18.41 0.15 -0.23
C ILE A 301 17.58 -1.07 0.17
N ALA A 302 16.41 -0.85 0.72
CA ALA A 302 15.48 -1.91 1.16
C ALA A 302 14.47 -2.27 0.07
N SER A 303 14.15 -3.55 -0.07
CA SER A 303 13.02 -4.03 -0.84
C SER A 303 11.72 -3.75 -0.10
N MET A 304 10.77 -3.12 -0.77
CA MET A 304 9.45 -2.81 -0.21
C MET A 304 8.47 -3.99 -0.24
N GLY A 305 8.87 -5.20 -0.65
CA GLY A 305 7.92 -6.29 -0.81
C GLY A 305 6.90 -6.09 -1.94
N VAL A 306 7.18 -5.18 -2.87
CA VAL A 306 6.36 -4.86 -4.04
C VAL A 306 7.13 -5.26 -5.29
N TYR A 307 6.57 -6.21 -6.05
CA TYR A 307 7.23 -6.81 -7.21
C TYR A 307 6.35 -6.76 -8.45
N VAL A 308 6.95 -6.47 -9.61
CA VAL A 308 6.32 -6.65 -10.92
C VAL A 308 7.06 -7.75 -11.67
N PHE A 309 6.32 -8.72 -12.16
CA PHE A 309 6.84 -9.80 -12.98
C PHE A 309 6.17 -9.82 -14.35
N LYS A 310 6.91 -10.09 -15.43
CA LYS A 310 6.27 -10.62 -16.63
C LYS A 310 5.60 -11.94 -16.31
N THR A 311 4.36 -12.14 -16.72
CA THR A 311 3.57 -13.36 -16.41
C THR A 311 4.30 -14.65 -16.77
N GLU A 312 4.89 -14.73 -17.95
CA GLU A 312 5.66 -15.93 -18.39
C GLU A 312 6.89 -16.18 -17.52
N VAL A 313 7.56 -15.11 -17.07
CA VAL A 313 8.73 -15.23 -16.18
C VAL A 313 8.31 -15.76 -14.82
N LEU A 314 7.25 -15.22 -14.22
CA LEU A 314 6.72 -15.69 -12.94
C LEU A 314 6.34 -17.17 -13.01
N LEU A 315 5.59 -17.57 -14.05
CA LEU A 315 5.17 -18.95 -14.23
C LEU A 315 6.36 -19.89 -14.43
N ASN A 316 7.38 -19.45 -15.17
CA ASN A 316 8.60 -20.23 -15.37
C ASN A 316 9.36 -20.43 -14.05
N LEU A 317 9.55 -19.33 -13.26
CA LEU A 317 10.25 -19.40 -11.99
C LEU A 317 9.54 -20.34 -11.01
N LEU A 318 8.22 -20.19 -10.84
CA LEU A 318 7.48 -20.93 -9.83
C LEU A 318 7.19 -22.39 -10.19
N LYS A 319 7.03 -22.72 -11.49
CA LYS A 319 6.66 -24.08 -11.92
C LYS A 319 7.83 -24.94 -12.36
N TRP A 320 8.85 -24.31 -12.96
CA TRP A 320 9.91 -25.06 -13.61
C TRP A 320 11.28 -24.85 -13.00
N ARG A 321 11.64 -23.59 -12.70
CA ARG A 321 12.99 -23.25 -12.22
C ARG A 321 13.16 -23.54 -10.74
N TYR A 322 12.21 -23.08 -9.92
CA TYR A 322 12.23 -23.19 -8.46
C TYR A 322 10.91 -23.74 -7.90
N PRO A 323 10.54 -24.97 -8.26
CA PRO A 323 9.23 -25.54 -7.90
C PRO A 323 9.07 -25.79 -6.39
N THR A 324 10.18 -25.89 -5.67
CA THR A 324 10.23 -26.14 -4.22
C THR A 324 10.51 -24.91 -3.37
N SER A 325 10.94 -23.80 -3.98
CA SER A 325 11.18 -22.55 -3.26
C SER A 325 9.87 -21.90 -2.85
N ASN A 326 9.77 -21.49 -1.60
CA ASN A 326 8.52 -21.09 -0.98
C ASN A 326 8.39 -19.58 -0.74
N ASP A 327 9.49 -18.85 -0.76
CA ASP A 327 9.50 -17.43 -0.43
C ASP A 327 10.13 -16.57 -1.52
N PHE A 328 9.52 -15.39 -1.81
CA PHE A 328 10.07 -14.48 -2.82
C PHE A 328 11.33 -13.79 -2.35
N GLY A 329 11.34 -13.25 -1.12
CA GLY A 329 12.45 -12.45 -0.60
C GLY A 329 13.69 -13.29 -0.32
N SER A 330 13.54 -14.39 0.40
CA SER A 330 14.67 -15.21 0.83
C SER A 330 15.16 -16.20 -0.24
N GLU A 331 14.30 -16.62 -1.19
CA GLU A 331 14.65 -17.71 -2.13
C GLU A 331 14.58 -17.29 -3.60
N ILE A 332 13.40 -16.84 -4.09
CA ILE A 332 13.16 -16.64 -5.53
C ILE A 332 13.95 -15.46 -6.09
N ILE A 333 13.87 -14.29 -5.46
CA ILE A 333 14.55 -13.08 -5.95
C ILE A 333 16.07 -13.22 -5.87
N PRO A 334 16.67 -13.66 -4.72
CA PRO A 334 18.11 -13.88 -4.66
C PRO A 334 18.60 -14.90 -5.68
N ALA A 335 17.86 -15.98 -5.91
CA ALA A 335 18.21 -16.97 -6.92
C ALA A 335 18.12 -16.40 -8.34
N ALA A 336 17.05 -15.66 -8.66
CA ALA A 336 16.88 -15.01 -9.96
C ALA A 336 17.98 -13.97 -10.24
N VAL A 337 18.47 -13.25 -9.24
CA VAL A 337 19.58 -12.30 -9.34
C VAL A 337 20.92 -13.04 -9.59
N ARG A 338 21.16 -14.14 -8.90
CA ARG A 338 22.40 -14.93 -9.05
C ARG A 338 22.52 -15.63 -10.39
N ASP A 339 21.44 -16.19 -10.90
CA ASP A 339 21.43 -16.94 -12.16
C ASP A 339 21.89 -16.12 -13.37
N HIS A 340 21.83 -14.81 -13.30
CA HIS A 340 22.32 -13.91 -14.34
C HIS A 340 23.81 -13.68 -14.34
N ASN A 341 24.47 -13.86 -13.21
CA ASN A 341 25.91 -13.72 -13.12
C ASN A 341 26.65 -15.01 -13.56
N VAL A 342 25.96 -16.16 -13.66
CA VAL A 342 26.57 -17.47 -13.92
C VAL A 342 26.48 -17.89 -15.41
N GLN A 343 25.67 -17.29 -16.24
CA GLN A 343 25.54 -17.70 -17.65
C GLN A 343 26.64 -17.20 -18.59
N ARG A 344 27.83 -16.84 -18.07
CA ARG A 344 28.98 -16.51 -18.92
C ARG A 344 29.85 -17.71 -19.32
N GLU A 345 29.62 -18.89 -18.74
CA GLU A 345 30.41 -20.09 -19.07
C GLU A 345 29.53 -21.34 -19.16
N SER A 346 29.02 -21.65 -20.33
CA SER A 346 28.85 -23.04 -20.77
C SER A 346 28.93 -23.12 -22.29
N TYR A 347 30.11 -23.49 -22.75
CA TYR A 347 30.36 -23.98 -24.11
C TYR A 347 29.62 -25.29 -24.30
N LEU A 348 28.67 -25.35 -25.22
CA LEU A 348 28.31 -26.53 -25.97
C LEU A 348 28.12 -26.13 -27.42
N PRO A 349 28.92 -26.71 -28.34
CA PRO A 349 28.77 -26.50 -29.77
C PRO A 349 27.67 -27.38 -30.34
N PHE A 350 26.91 -26.84 -31.28
CA PHE A 350 25.87 -27.45 -32.07
C PHE A 350 24.43 -27.38 -31.54
N MET A 351 23.84 -26.18 -31.70
CA MET A 351 22.51 -26.01 -32.29
C MET A 351 22.37 -24.53 -32.62
N ARG A 352 22.09 -24.20 -33.89
CA ARG A 352 21.66 -22.86 -34.29
C ARG A 352 20.30 -22.57 -33.64
N ILE A 353 20.34 -22.01 -32.43
CA ILE A 353 19.23 -21.33 -31.81
C ILE A 353 19.53 -19.87 -32.02
N THR A 354 18.62 -19.12 -32.66
CA THR A 354 18.63 -17.66 -32.67
C THR A 354 19.02 -17.16 -31.29
N PRO A 355 19.94 -16.20 -31.16
CA PRO A 355 20.38 -15.74 -29.86
C PRO A 355 19.19 -15.11 -29.14
N VAL A 356 18.59 -15.84 -28.21
CA VAL A 356 17.85 -15.26 -27.10
C VAL A 356 18.94 -14.76 -26.17
N THR A 357 19.55 -13.68 -26.58
CA THR A 357 20.51 -12.95 -25.80
C THR A 357 19.76 -12.07 -24.84
N GLU A 358 20.17 -12.15 -23.68
CA GLU A 358 20.01 -11.37 -22.47
C GLU A 358 19.25 -12.16 -21.41
N GLY A 359 20.00 -12.58 -20.41
CA GLY A 359 19.47 -13.23 -19.22
C GLY A 359 18.40 -12.36 -18.58
N LYS A 360 17.49 -12.98 -17.84
CA LYS A 360 16.37 -12.33 -17.15
C LYS A 360 16.87 -11.10 -16.40
N GLN A 361 16.31 -9.93 -16.63
CA GLN A 361 16.77 -8.68 -16.03
C GLN A 361 15.93 -8.37 -14.78
N CYS A 362 16.58 -8.47 -13.61
CA CYS A 362 16.01 -7.98 -12.38
C CYS A 362 16.41 -6.50 -12.20
N LYS A 363 15.43 -5.61 -12.16
CA LYS A 363 15.62 -4.16 -12.04
C LYS A 363 15.05 -3.64 -10.73
N SER A 364 15.65 -2.56 -10.21
CA SER A 364 15.10 -1.79 -9.10
C SER A 364 14.20 -0.66 -9.60
N TYR A 365 13.15 -0.36 -8.84
CA TYR A 365 12.37 0.86 -8.94
C TYR A 365 12.50 1.59 -7.62
N PHE A 366 13.05 2.79 -7.63
CA PHE A 366 13.24 3.56 -6.42
C PHE A 366 11.97 4.35 -6.08
N TYR A 367 11.45 4.11 -4.87
CA TYR A 367 10.31 4.80 -4.30
C TYR A 367 10.82 5.88 -3.33
N GLY A 368 10.47 7.12 -3.60
CA GLY A 368 11.00 8.30 -2.90
C GLY A 368 10.04 8.98 -1.94
N ASP A 369 8.93 8.33 -1.56
CA ASP A 369 7.95 8.87 -0.62
C ASP A 369 7.88 8.01 0.65
N TYR A 370 6.95 8.32 1.57
CA TYR A 370 6.80 7.61 2.83
C TYR A 370 6.45 6.13 2.62
N TRP A 371 7.20 5.25 3.26
CA TRP A 371 6.96 3.83 3.33
C TRP A 371 7.30 3.27 4.70
N GLU A 372 6.42 2.43 5.24
CA GLU A 372 6.57 1.76 6.52
C GLU A 372 6.09 0.32 6.43
N ASP A 373 6.93 -0.63 6.84
CA ASP A 373 6.52 -2.02 7.09
C ASP A 373 5.98 -2.13 8.51
N ILE A 374 4.71 -2.50 8.63
CA ILE A 374 4.02 -2.66 9.92
C ILE A 374 4.23 -4.10 10.44
N GLY A 375 5.48 -4.50 10.54
CA GLY A 375 5.86 -5.87 10.95
C GLY A 375 5.95 -6.08 12.46
N THR A 376 6.11 -5.03 13.29
CA THR A 376 6.30 -5.14 14.74
C THR A 376 5.32 -4.28 15.53
N ILE A 377 5.14 -4.57 16.82
CA ILE A 377 4.31 -3.74 17.72
C ILE A 377 4.82 -2.29 17.75
N LYS A 378 6.14 -2.12 17.79
CA LYS A 378 6.74 -0.78 17.80
C LYS A 378 6.46 -0.03 16.49
N SER A 379 6.72 -0.65 15.32
CA SER A 379 6.44 0.01 14.03
C SER A 379 4.94 0.31 13.86
N PHE A 380 4.05 -0.57 14.31
CA PHE A 380 2.62 -0.34 14.34
C PHE A 380 2.24 0.88 15.20
N TYR A 381 2.79 0.96 16.41
CA TYR A 381 2.51 2.03 17.35
C TYR A 381 3.02 3.37 16.85
N ASP A 382 4.29 3.43 16.46
CA ASP A 382 4.96 4.64 15.96
C ASP A 382 4.27 5.16 14.68
N ALA A 383 3.95 4.27 13.74
CA ALA A 383 3.23 4.63 12.51
C ALA A 383 1.84 5.22 12.79
N ASN A 384 1.08 4.64 13.73
CA ASN A 384 -0.23 5.17 14.11
C ASN A 384 -0.11 6.56 14.77
N LEU A 385 0.81 6.75 15.71
CA LEU A 385 0.99 8.04 16.36
C LEU A 385 1.48 9.12 15.37
N ALA A 386 2.36 8.77 14.45
CA ALA A 386 2.80 9.69 13.40
C ALA A 386 1.65 10.26 12.55
N LEU A 387 0.53 9.52 12.42
CA LEU A 387 -0.66 10.00 11.71
C LEU A 387 -1.38 11.14 12.43
N THR A 388 -1.20 11.29 13.75
CA THR A 388 -1.84 12.34 14.55
C THR A 388 -1.13 13.67 14.45
N GLU A 389 0.13 13.68 14.04
CA GLU A 389 0.95 14.89 13.94
C GLU A 389 0.63 15.66 12.66
N GLU A 390 0.62 17.00 12.75
CA GLU A 390 0.44 17.86 11.57
C GLU A 390 1.57 17.64 10.55
N ILE A 391 1.18 17.47 9.29
CA ILE A 391 2.12 17.56 8.17
C ILE A 391 2.50 19.02 8.03
N GLN A 392 3.68 19.40 8.49
CA GLN A 392 4.19 20.75 8.27
C GLN A 392 4.41 20.98 6.79
N ARG A 393 3.39 21.48 6.11
CA ARG A 393 3.51 22.05 4.75
C ARG A 393 4.25 23.38 4.89
N ASN A 394 5.57 23.33 4.98
CA ASN A 394 6.39 24.54 5.03
C ASN A 394 6.12 25.36 3.75
N SER A 395 5.37 26.46 3.91
CA SER A 395 5.16 27.47 2.86
C SER A 395 6.49 28.03 2.31
N ALA A 396 7.54 28.02 3.11
CA ALA A 396 8.90 28.32 2.71
C ALA A 396 9.48 27.30 1.71
N GLN A 397 9.14 26.00 1.85
CA GLN A 397 9.55 24.95 0.89
C GLN A 397 8.77 25.05 -0.43
N LEU A 398 7.51 25.49 -0.40
CA LEU A 398 6.73 25.75 -1.61
C LEU A 398 7.32 26.93 -2.40
N GLY A 399 7.76 27.98 -1.71
CA GLY A 399 8.47 29.12 -2.31
C GLY A 399 9.83 28.74 -2.88
N ALA A 400 10.62 27.94 -2.17
CA ALA A 400 11.89 27.41 -2.65
C ALA A 400 11.72 26.47 -3.85
N ARG A 401 10.65 25.64 -3.88
CA ARG A 401 10.27 24.81 -5.05
C ARG A 401 9.91 25.66 -6.26
N MET A 402 9.12 26.72 -6.10
CA MET A 402 8.80 27.63 -7.20
C MET A 402 10.07 28.30 -7.75
N LEU A 403 10.98 28.73 -6.89
CA LEU A 403 12.27 29.31 -7.29
C LEU A 403 13.16 28.27 -7.97
N GLN A 404 13.16 27.02 -7.50
CA GLN A 404 13.92 25.94 -8.10
C GLN A 404 13.35 25.50 -9.46
N ILE A 405 12.01 25.45 -9.59
CA ILE A 405 11.34 25.20 -10.88
C ILE A 405 11.63 26.35 -11.86
N VAL A 406 11.59 27.61 -11.43
CA VAL A 406 11.92 28.77 -12.26
C VAL A 406 13.40 28.74 -12.66
N SER A 407 14.31 28.37 -11.75
CA SER A 407 15.74 28.20 -12.03
C SER A 407 16.01 27.06 -13.01
N VAL A 408 15.32 25.92 -12.86
CA VAL A 408 15.39 24.78 -13.79
C VAL A 408 14.82 25.13 -15.16
N ILE A 409 13.72 25.88 -15.23
CA ILE A 409 13.16 26.37 -16.49
C ILE A 409 14.12 27.37 -17.13
N ALA A 410 14.77 28.24 -16.38
CA ALA A 410 15.78 29.19 -16.89
C ALA A 410 17.03 28.44 -17.41
N GLN A 411 17.52 27.42 -16.72
CA GLN A 411 18.58 26.53 -17.19
C GLN A 411 18.17 25.67 -18.39
N PHE A 412 16.88 25.31 -18.51
CA PHE A 412 16.34 24.55 -19.64
C PHE A 412 16.31 25.36 -20.95
N ILE A 413 16.23 26.67 -20.85
CA ILE A 413 16.29 27.57 -22.00
C ILE A 413 17.75 27.71 -22.50
N GLU A 414 18.74 27.52 -21.63
CA GLU A 414 20.16 27.66 -21.98
C GLU A 414 20.86 26.35 -22.37
N THR A 415 20.37 25.19 -21.96
CA THR A 415 21.03 23.92 -22.27
C THR A 415 20.02 22.81 -22.61
N ASN A 416 20.09 22.38 -23.85
CA ASN A 416 19.27 21.30 -24.44
C ASN A 416 19.71 19.90 -23.91
N THR A 417 19.80 19.71 -22.61
CA THR A 417 20.24 18.44 -22.03
C THR A 417 19.46 18.05 -20.77
N HIS A 418 18.92 16.84 -20.84
CA HIS A 418 18.44 15.97 -19.75
C HIS A 418 17.34 16.50 -18.84
N LEU A 419 16.14 15.96 -19.06
CA LEU A 419 15.00 15.98 -18.15
C LEU A 419 15.41 15.26 -16.86
N LEU A 420 15.88 15.99 -15.87
CA LEU A 420 15.93 15.54 -14.49
C LEU A 420 14.49 15.46 -14.00
N TYR A 421 13.98 14.27 -13.81
CA TYR A 421 12.79 14.06 -12.99
C TYR A 421 13.09 14.67 -11.61
N ALA A 422 12.45 15.79 -11.32
CA ALA A 422 12.46 16.32 -9.96
C ALA A 422 11.77 15.25 -9.09
N THR A 423 12.56 14.48 -8.36
CA THR A 423 12.04 13.58 -7.34
C THR A 423 11.22 14.43 -6.37
N PRO A 424 9.97 14.04 -6.08
CA PRO A 424 9.21 14.71 -5.05
C PRO A 424 10.02 14.64 -3.75
N LEU A 425 10.07 15.76 -3.03
CA LEU A 425 10.68 15.82 -1.71
C LEU A 425 9.99 14.76 -0.85
N GLN A 426 10.78 13.86 -0.28
CA GLN A 426 10.30 12.75 0.54
C GLN A 426 9.37 13.29 1.62
N SER A 427 8.11 12.88 1.60
CA SER A 427 7.20 13.12 2.70
C SER A 427 7.60 12.20 3.83
N HIS A 428 8.03 12.75 4.97
CA HIS A 428 8.41 11.95 6.13
C HIS A 428 7.22 11.33 6.87
N LYS A 429 5.98 11.57 6.38
CA LYS A 429 4.74 11.12 7.03
C LYS A 429 3.70 10.68 6.01
N PHE A 430 2.93 9.65 6.37
CA PHE A 430 1.80 9.19 5.58
C PHE A 430 0.66 10.22 5.61
N GLU A 431 0.07 10.52 4.46
CA GLU A 431 -1.06 11.44 4.35
C GLU A 431 -2.35 10.73 3.92
N PHE A 432 -3.41 10.83 4.75
CA PHE A 432 -4.74 10.31 4.40
C PHE A 432 -5.55 11.26 3.49
N TYR A 433 -5.23 12.56 3.49
CA TYR A 433 -6.09 13.63 2.98
C TYR A 433 -5.82 14.06 1.54
N ASP A 434 -5.12 13.24 0.75
CA ASP A 434 -4.96 13.53 -0.67
C ASP A 434 -6.27 13.25 -1.43
N PRO A 435 -6.93 14.30 -1.96
CA PRO A 435 -8.21 14.13 -2.67
C PRO A 435 -8.08 13.40 -4.01
N LYS A 436 -6.88 13.31 -4.57
CA LYS A 436 -6.63 12.64 -5.86
C LYS A 436 -6.54 11.13 -5.72
N THR A 437 -6.04 10.66 -4.58
CA THR A 437 -5.81 9.24 -4.29
C THR A 437 -6.44 8.86 -2.95
N PRO A 438 -7.78 8.82 -2.84
CA PRO A 438 -8.47 8.50 -1.59
C PRO A 438 -8.14 7.09 -1.11
N ILE A 439 -8.11 6.90 0.21
CA ILE A 439 -8.04 5.57 0.81
C ILE A 439 -9.46 5.08 1.05
N TYR A 440 -9.80 3.94 0.44
CA TYR A 440 -11.11 3.29 0.55
C TYR A 440 -11.12 2.36 1.77
N THR A 441 -12.21 2.39 2.52
CA THR A 441 -12.45 1.47 3.63
C THR A 441 -13.94 1.14 3.76
N SER A 442 -14.30 0.24 4.66
CA SER A 442 -15.69 -0.14 4.89
C SER A 442 -16.52 1.06 5.33
N PRO A 443 -17.66 1.34 4.67
CA PRO A 443 -18.58 2.35 5.16
C PRO A 443 -19.11 1.95 6.53
N GLY A 444 -18.78 2.75 7.55
CA GLY A 444 -19.09 2.43 8.95
C GLY A 444 -20.57 2.53 9.29
N PHE A 445 -21.36 3.32 8.53
CA PHE A 445 -22.76 3.65 8.84
C PHE A 445 -22.95 4.04 10.31
N LEU A 446 -21.98 4.77 10.86
CA LEU A 446 -21.92 5.15 12.26
C LEU A 446 -22.51 6.55 12.48
N PRO A 447 -23.08 6.80 13.67
CA PRO A 447 -23.50 8.15 14.03
C PRO A 447 -22.26 9.06 14.19
N PRO A 448 -22.47 10.38 14.15
CA PRO A 448 -21.42 11.33 14.49
C PRO A 448 -20.85 11.08 15.89
N THR A 449 -19.56 11.37 16.07
CA THR A 449 -18.92 11.33 17.39
C THR A 449 -19.46 12.46 18.26
N LYS A 450 -19.81 12.15 19.52
CA LYS A 450 -20.28 13.10 20.52
C LYS A 450 -19.13 13.46 21.48
N ILE A 451 -18.77 14.73 21.50
CA ILE A 451 -17.71 15.30 22.35
C ILE A 451 -18.33 16.32 23.30
N ASP A 452 -18.13 16.16 24.61
CA ASP A 452 -18.62 17.05 25.64
C ASP A 452 -17.47 17.50 26.56
N LYS A 453 -17.11 18.80 26.51
CA LYS A 453 -16.09 19.46 27.34
C LYS A 453 -14.72 18.76 27.37
N CYS A 454 -14.24 18.25 26.22
CA CYS A 454 -12.97 17.55 26.11
C CYS A 454 -11.83 18.47 25.66
N ARG A 455 -10.62 18.18 26.14
CA ARG A 455 -9.38 18.75 25.59
C ARG A 455 -8.77 17.75 24.62
N ILE A 456 -8.69 18.11 23.34
CA ILE A 456 -8.16 17.25 22.27
C ILE A 456 -7.02 17.97 21.58
N VAL A 457 -5.84 17.34 21.50
CA VAL A 457 -4.62 17.90 20.90
C VAL A 457 -3.92 16.80 20.13
N ASP A 458 -3.57 17.05 18.87
CA ASP A 458 -2.87 16.09 17.98
C ASP A 458 -3.49 14.68 18.02
N ALA A 459 -4.78 14.57 17.70
CA ALA A 459 -5.50 13.32 17.85
C ALA A 459 -6.43 13.01 16.67
N ILE A 460 -6.59 11.72 16.37
CA ILE A 460 -7.59 11.22 15.43
C ILE A 460 -8.74 10.60 16.22
N ILE A 461 -9.95 11.10 16.01
CA ILE A 461 -11.16 10.57 16.65
C ILE A 461 -12.06 9.98 15.55
N SER A 462 -12.33 8.70 15.61
CA SER A 462 -13.19 8.00 14.65
C SER A 462 -14.68 8.23 14.89
N HIS A 463 -15.53 7.67 14.02
CA HIS A 463 -16.97 7.84 14.10
C HIS A 463 -17.62 7.06 15.25
N GLY A 464 -18.74 7.58 15.73
CA GLY A 464 -19.59 6.91 16.71
C GLY A 464 -19.05 6.88 18.12
N CYS A 465 -18.08 7.72 18.47
CA CYS A 465 -17.47 7.77 19.79
C CYS A 465 -18.27 8.64 20.77
N PHE A 466 -18.12 8.37 22.06
CA PHE A 466 -18.64 9.16 23.17
C PHE A 466 -17.48 9.59 24.06
N LEU A 467 -17.16 10.89 24.08
CA LEU A 467 -16.10 11.49 24.87
C LEU A 467 -16.72 12.52 25.82
N ARG A 468 -16.51 12.36 27.13
CA ARG A 468 -17.09 13.20 28.17
C ARG A 468 -16.01 13.70 29.12
N GLU A 469 -15.83 15.03 29.17
CA GLU A 469 -14.92 15.72 30.09
C GLU A 469 -13.55 15.04 30.23
N CYS A 470 -12.95 14.67 29.08
CA CYS A 470 -11.70 13.91 29.00
C CYS A 470 -10.59 14.71 28.28
N THR A 471 -9.36 14.27 28.45
CA THR A 471 -8.19 14.79 27.73
C THR A 471 -7.63 13.70 26.82
N VAL A 472 -7.48 14.03 25.53
CA VAL A 472 -6.88 13.15 24.52
C VAL A 472 -5.75 13.91 23.83
N GLN A 473 -4.53 13.43 23.98
CA GLN A 473 -3.36 14.05 23.39
C GLN A 473 -2.50 13.02 22.70
N HIS A 474 -2.03 13.35 21.47
CA HIS A 474 -1.17 12.52 20.64
C HIS A 474 -1.66 11.05 20.62
N SER A 475 -2.94 10.88 20.26
CA SER A 475 -3.63 9.61 20.43
C SER A 475 -4.66 9.35 19.34
N ILE A 476 -4.92 8.07 19.08
CA ILE A 476 -5.97 7.62 18.15
C ILE A 476 -7.09 6.99 18.96
N VAL A 477 -8.33 7.41 18.70
CA VAL A 477 -9.55 6.86 19.30
C VAL A 477 -10.39 6.20 18.19
N GLY A 478 -10.39 4.88 18.16
CA GLY A 478 -11.08 4.06 17.16
C GLY A 478 -12.60 4.12 17.27
N GLU A 479 -13.29 3.51 16.30
CA GLU A 479 -14.75 3.55 16.18
C GLU A 479 -15.47 3.07 17.44
N ARG A 480 -16.62 3.71 17.78
CA ARG A 480 -17.51 3.35 18.90
C ARG A 480 -16.84 3.41 20.28
N SER A 481 -15.69 4.06 20.39
CA SER A 481 -15.01 4.20 21.70
C SER A 481 -15.85 5.02 22.67
N ARG A 482 -15.75 4.66 23.95
CA ARG A 482 -16.37 5.38 25.05
C ARG A 482 -15.29 5.78 26.07
N LEU A 483 -15.16 7.07 26.31
CA LEU A 483 -14.31 7.67 27.33
C LEU A 483 -15.20 8.42 28.32
N ASP A 484 -15.14 8.04 29.59
CA ASP A 484 -15.94 8.64 30.66
C ASP A 484 -15.20 9.82 31.32
N TYR A 485 -15.79 10.45 32.30
CA TYR A 485 -15.32 11.68 32.96
C TYR A 485 -13.91 11.54 33.54
N GLY A 486 -13.06 12.54 33.30
CA GLY A 486 -11.71 12.61 33.86
C GLY A 486 -10.70 11.63 33.25
N VAL A 487 -11.03 11.00 32.12
CA VAL A 487 -10.09 10.13 31.41
C VAL A 487 -8.99 10.96 30.76
N GLU A 488 -7.75 10.53 30.94
CA GLU A 488 -6.57 11.11 30.29
C GLU A 488 -5.91 10.05 29.38
N LEU A 489 -5.88 10.29 28.08
CA LEU A 489 -5.13 9.49 27.09
C LEU A 489 -3.96 10.30 26.56
N LEU A 490 -2.75 9.75 26.66
CA LEU A 490 -1.53 10.31 26.10
C LEU A 490 -0.77 9.20 25.36
N ASP A 491 -0.29 9.50 24.17
CA ASP A 491 0.48 8.54 23.37
C ASP A 491 -0.23 7.16 23.32
N THR A 492 -1.51 7.16 22.96
CA THR A 492 -2.34 5.94 23.07
C THR A 492 -3.07 5.63 21.76
N VAL A 493 -3.01 4.36 21.33
CA VAL A 493 -3.75 3.86 20.18
C VAL A 493 -4.91 2.96 20.67
N MET A 494 -6.13 3.49 20.65
CA MET A 494 -7.35 2.74 21.02
C MET A 494 -8.09 2.28 19.75
N MET A 495 -8.26 0.96 19.57
CA MET A 495 -8.87 0.37 18.37
C MET A 495 -10.40 0.40 18.35
N GLY A 496 -11.03 0.79 19.45
CA GLY A 496 -12.48 0.97 19.55
C GLY A 496 -13.29 -0.25 19.91
N ALA A 497 -14.55 -0.29 19.47
CA ALA A 497 -15.48 -1.36 19.76
C ALA A 497 -16.25 -1.83 18.52
N ASP A 498 -16.66 -3.10 18.50
CA ASP A 498 -17.44 -3.68 17.40
C ASP A 498 -18.94 -3.39 17.53
N TYR A 499 -19.44 -3.09 18.73
CA TYR A 499 -20.85 -2.81 19.02
C TYR A 499 -21.01 -1.82 20.18
N TYR A 500 -22.22 -1.25 20.30
CA TYR A 500 -22.61 -0.40 21.43
C TYR A 500 -23.26 -1.23 22.52
N GLN A 501 -22.95 -0.90 23.77
CA GLN A 501 -23.76 -1.30 24.92
C GLN A 501 -24.82 -0.23 25.16
N THR A 502 -26.06 -0.65 25.45
CA THR A 502 -27.14 0.24 25.82
C THR A 502 -26.92 0.82 27.23
N GLU A 503 -27.48 1.97 27.54
CA GLU A 503 -27.36 2.55 28.89
C GLU A 503 -27.95 1.63 29.97
N SER A 504 -28.99 0.84 29.65
CA SER A 504 -29.56 -0.16 30.56
C SER A 504 -28.60 -1.33 30.81
N GLU A 505 -27.92 -1.81 29.78
CA GLU A 505 -26.89 -2.88 29.92
C GLU A 505 -25.69 -2.36 30.74
N ILE A 506 -25.25 -1.14 30.50
CA ILE A 506 -24.17 -0.52 31.27
C ILE A 506 -24.56 -0.39 32.72
N ALA A 507 -25.79 0.09 33.02
CA ALA A 507 -26.26 0.21 34.39
C ALA A 507 -26.36 -1.15 35.09
N SER A 508 -26.81 -2.19 34.38
CA SER A 508 -26.86 -3.56 34.92
C SER A 508 -25.48 -4.12 35.23
N LEU A 509 -24.54 -3.94 34.32
CA LEU A 509 -23.14 -4.36 34.49
C LEU A 509 -22.50 -3.67 35.71
N LEU A 510 -22.69 -2.36 35.85
CA LEU A 510 -22.20 -1.59 37.00
C LEU A 510 -22.84 -2.02 38.33
N ALA A 511 -24.15 -2.35 38.30
CA ALA A 511 -24.84 -2.87 39.47
C ALA A 511 -24.31 -4.25 39.88
N GLU A 512 -23.86 -5.08 38.94
CA GLU A 512 -23.21 -6.36 39.14
C GLU A 512 -21.71 -6.23 39.50
N GLY A 513 -21.15 -5.03 39.61
CA GLY A 513 -19.74 -4.80 39.84
C GLY A 513 -18.84 -5.15 38.64
N LYS A 514 -19.40 -5.25 37.44
CA LYS A 514 -18.66 -5.55 36.20
C LYS A 514 -18.31 -4.28 35.43
N VAL A 515 -17.17 -4.33 34.75
CA VAL A 515 -16.67 -3.21 33.93
C VAL A 515 -17.33 -3.22 32.54
N PRO A 516 -17.94 -2.12 32.07
CA PRO A 516 -18.48 -2.00 30.72
C PRO A 516 -17.36 -1.78 29.67
N ILE A 517 -17.69 -1.92 28.37
CA ILE A 517 -16.75 -1.62 27.27
C ILE A 517 -16.42 -0.13 27.26
N GLY A 518 -15.13 0.19 27.13
CA GLY A 518 -14.59 1.53 27.11
C GLY A 518 -13.67 1.82 28.29
N ILE A 519 -13.53 3.09 28.62
CA ILE A 519 -12.62 3.55 29.68
C ILE A 519 -13.43 4.26 30.76
N GLY A 520 -13.32 3.77 31.99
CA GLY A 520 -13.99 4.28 33.16
C GLY A 520 -13.38 5.58 33.68
N ARG A 521 -14.11 6.20 34.64
CA ARG A 521 -13.80 7.54 35.18
C ARG A 521 -12.41 7.62 35.77
N SER A 522 -11.82 8.83 35.67
CA SER A 522 -10.54 9.21 36.31
C SER A 522 -9.36 8.30 35.95
N THR A 523 -9.47 7.57 34.85
CA THR A 523 -8.44 6.63 34.37
C THR A 523 -7.41 7.36 33.54
N LYS A 524 -6.13 7.07 33.78
CA LYS A 524 -4.97 7.69 33.11
C LYS A 524 -4.18 6.64 32.35
N ILE A 525 -4.06 6.83 31.05
CA ILE A 525 -3.39 5.88 30.16
C ILE A 525 -2.33 6.59 29.35
N ARG A 526 -1.14 6.01 29.32
CA ARG A 526 0.01 6.53 28.58
C ARG A 526 0.78 5.38 27.94
N ASN A 527 1.32 5.63 26.75
CA ASN A 527 2.18 4.70 26.02
C ASN A 527 1.55 3.30 25.89
N CYS A 528 0.33 3.26 25.31
CA CYS A 528 -0.51 2.08 25.34
C CYS A 528 -1.22 1.81 24.01
N ILE A 529 -1.40 0.53 23.69
CA ILE A 529 -2.32 0.05 22.65
C ILE A 529 -3.50 -0.62 23.36
N ILE A 530 -4.72 -0.20 23.04
CA ILE A 530 -5.96 -0.78 23.58
C ILE A 530 -6.69 -1.47 22.44
N ASP A 531 -6.71 -2.79 22.47
CA ASP A 531 -7.37 -3.58 21.44
C ASP A 531 -8.91 -3.53 21.59
N LYS A 532 -9.61 -4.09 20.60
CA LYS A 532 -11.05 -4.00 20.47
C LYS A 532 -11.84 -4.54 21.66
N ASN A 533 -12.93 -3.83 21.98
CA ASN A 533 -13.86 -4.25 23.03
C ASN A 533 -13.25 -4.39 24.42
N ALA A 534 -12.10 -3.76 24.69
CA ALA A 534 -11.47 -3.73 25.99
C ALA A 534 -12.37 -3.00 27.01
N LYS A 535 -12.31 -3.47 28.26
CA LYS A 535 -13.09 -2.97 29.39
C LYS A 535 -12.10 -2.49 30.45
N ILE A 536 -11.99 -1.19 30.60
CA ILE A 536 -11.05 -0.58 31.56
C ILE A 536 -11.86 0.14 32.63
N GLY A 537 -11.64 -0.24 33.88
CA GLY A 537 -12.33 0.26 35.04
C GLY A 537 -12.06 1.73 35.34
N LYS A 538 -12.58 2.19 36.46
CA LYS A 538 -12.34 3.56 36.97
C LYS A 538 -11.06 3.60 37.80
N ASP A 539 -10.48 4.79 37.90
CA ASP A 539 -9.29 5.07 38.71
C ASP A 539 -8.07 4.19 38.34
N VAL A 540 -8.02 3.71 37.09
CA VAL A 540 -6.95 2.85 36.56
C VAL A 540 -5.78 3.72 36.09
N ILE A 541 -4.54 3.28 36.32
CA ILE A 541 -3.33 3.92 35.83
C ILE A 541 -2.53 2.93 34.98
N ILE A 542 -2.40 3.18 33.69
CA ILE A 542 -1.56 2.41 32.77
C ILE A 542 -0.43 3.35 32.28
N ALA A 543 0.79 3.10 32.74
CA ALA A 543 1.91 3.98 32.44
C ALA A 543 3.26 3.24 32.35
N ASN A 544 3.31 1.92 32.51
CA ASN A 544 4.54 1.13 32.58
C ASN A 544 5.63 1.82 33.45
N LYS A 545 5.28 2.12 34.71
CA LYS A 545 6.12 2.91 35.61
C LYS A 545 7.49 2.29 35.86
N ASP A 546 7.56 0.97 35.82
CA ASP A 546 8.79 0.22 36.08
C ASP A 546 9.70 0.10 34.84
N GLY A 547 9.29 0.66 33.70
CA GLY A 547 10.06 0.65 32.46
C GLY A 547 10.32 -0.77 31.93
N VAL A 548 9.36 -1.66 32.07
CA VAL A 548 9.46 -3.06 31.64
C VAL A 548 9.43 -3.10 30.11
N GLU A 549 10.45 -3.68 29.48
CA GLU A 549 10.53 -3.81 28.01
C GLU A 549 9.61 -4.93 27.49
N GLU A 550 9.59 -6.09 28.16
CA GLU A 550 8.84 -7.27 27.74
C GLU A 550 8.13 -7.94 28.92
N ALA A 551 6.83 -8.15 28.83
CA ALA A 551 6.06 -8.91 29.82
C ALA A 551 4.86 -9.63 29.20
N ASP A 552 4.60 -10.85 29.68
CA ASP A 552 3.45 -11.68 29.33
C ASP A 552 2.54 -11.82 30.55
N ARG A 553 1.40 -11.10 30.55
CA ARG A 553 0.40 -11.09 31.63
C ARG A 553 -1.01 -11.36 31.07
N PRO A 554 -1.23 -12.47 30.33
CA PRO A 554 -2.51 -12.75 29.69
C PRO A 554 -3.66 -12.93 30.70
N GLU A 555 -3.39 -13.44 31.89
CA GLU A 555 -4.39 -13.61 32.97
C GLU A 555 -4.84 -12.26 33.54
N GLU A 556 -3.96 -11.25 33.51
CA GLU A 556 -4.25 -9.86 33.91
C GLU A 556 -4.79 -9.02 32.75
N GLY A 557 -4.87 -9.58 31.53
CA GLY A 557 -5.45 -8.93 30.35
C GLY A 557 -4.51 -8.09 29.52
N PHE A 558 -3.18 -8.15 29.74
CA PHE A 558 -2.23 -7.33 28.99
C PHE A 558 -0.90 -8.03 28.66
N TYR A 559 -0.17 -7.41 27.73
CA TYR A 559 1.22 -7.69 27.39
C TYR A 559 2.01 -6.38 27.38
N ILE A 560 3.34 -6.48 27.50
CA ILE A 560 4.26 -5.37 27.24
C ILE A 560 5.21 -5.82 26.15
N ARG A 561 5.42 -5.00 25.12
CA ARG A 561 6.35 -5.21 24.01
C ARG A 561 7.06 -3.90 23.68
N SER A 562 8.39 -3.92 23.71
CA SER A 562 9.22 -2.72 23.51
C SER A 562 8.78 -1.56 24.40
N GLY A 563 8.48 -1.82 25.65
CA GLY A 563 8.01 -0.83 26.62
C GLY A 563 6.56 -0.36 26.44
N ILE A 564 5.84 -0.80 25.40
CA ILE A 564 4.46 -0.40 25.11
C ILE A 564 3.51 -1.40 25.76
N THR A 565 2.57 -0.90 26.60
CA THR A 565 1.52 -1.75 27.19
C THR A 565 0.42 -2.04 26.16
N ILE A 566 0.01 -3.30 26.04
CA ILE A 566 -1.02 -3.75 25.09
C ILE A 566 -2.13 -4.40 25.86
N ILE A 567 -3.29 -3.74 25.93
CA ILE A 567 -4.51 -4.33 26.51
C ILE A 567 -5.18 -5.19 25.45
N MET A 568 -5.42 -6.46 25.79
CA MET A 568 -5.94 -7.45 24.85
C MET A 568 -7.40 -7.21 24.46
N GLU A 569 -7.77 -7.78 23.30
CA GLU A 569 -9.18 -7.82 22.86
C GLU A 569 -10.07 -8.42 23.95
N LYS A 570 -11.14 -7.68 24.29
CA LYS A 570 -12.15 -8.08 25.32
C LYS A 570 -11.59 -8.25 26.74
N ALA A 571 -10.34 -7.89 26.98
CA ALA A 571 -9.79 -7.96 28.34
C ALA A 571 -10.55 -7.02 29.29
N THR A 572 -10.56 -7.39 30.57
CA THR A 572 -11.09 -6.56 31.64
C THR A 572 -9.94 -6.15 32.55
N ILE A 573 -9.77 -4.85 32.72
CA ILE A 573 -8.86 -4.27 33.72
C ILE A 573 -9.73 -3.71 34.83
N GLU A 574 -9.58 -4.25 36.02
CA GLU A 574 -10.43 -3.93 37.16
C GLU A 574 -10.16 -2.51 37.70
N ASP A 575 -11.13 -1.98 38.46
CA ASP A 575 -11.04 -0.67 39.09
C ASP A 575 -9.77 -0.51 39.94
N GLY A 576 -9.10 0.65 39.84
CA GLY A 576 -7.91 0.98 40.62
C GLY A 576 -6.63 0.22 40.26
N THR A 577 -6.63 -0.56 39.19
CA THR A 577 -5.42 -1.29 38.72
C THR A 577 -4.32 -0.31 38.31
N VAL A 578 -3.07 -0.63 38.64
CA VAL A 578 -1.87 0.12 38.25
C VAL A 578 -0.91 -0.80 37.48
N ILE A 579 -0.60 -0.41 36.23
CA ILE A 579 0.30 -1.14 35.32
C ILE A 579 1.47 -0.23 34.93
#